data_f7d2b423cb2913d9c1cb4f1359909904
#
_entry.id   f7d2b423cb2913d9c1cb4f1359909904
#
_cell.length_a   1.000
_cell.length_b   1.000
_cell.length_c   1.000
_cell.angle_alpha   90.00
_cell.angle_beta   90.00
_cell.angle_gamma   90.00
#
_symmetry.space_group_name_H-M   'P 1'
#
loop_
_entity.id
_entity.type
_entity.pdbx_description
1 polymer ?
#
loop_
_entity_poly.entity_id
_entity_poly.type
_entity_poly.pdbx_seq_one_letter_code
_entity_poly.pdbx_strand_id
1 'polypeptide(L)'
;ISISFIGYEPQEIDFELTKKKPDVKLADILMLANNEMLSEVKISEQKPIYENKIDKIVYNAEHDMNEGLIDATDVLRKAPLLMVDLEGEVSLRGSKNIKFLINGKASTFFTSDIATALQMIPADEIKAIEIITSPGAKYDGEGDAGIVNIITKKKIIDGYKSTINTAFGTRVNRQSVNLSIGKGRFGLSARGNARYGWPRKGFTYSKREDWKSES
;
A
#
# COMPACT_ATOMS: atom_id res chain seq x y z
N ILE A 1 4.95 -50.76 20.02
CA ILE A 1 5.57 -49.65 20.80
C ILE A 1 6.03 -48.64 19.77
N SER A 2 5.64 -47.38 19.98
CA SER A 2 6.15 -46.26 19.16
C SER A 2 7.25 -45.55 19.96
N ILE A 3 8.37 -45.32 19.29
CA ILE A 3 9.55 -44.64 19.87
C ILE A 3 9.80 -43.41 19.03
N SER A 4 9.76 -42.22 19.65
CA SER A 4 10.00 -40.95 18.99
C SER A 4 11.02 -40.13 19.79
N PHE A 5 11.90 -39.46 19.07
CA PHE A 5 12.85 -38.50 19.61
C PHE A 5 12.98 -37.30 18.71
N ILE A 6 13.16 -36.12 19.27
CA ILE A 6 13.25 -34.89 18.51
C ILE A 6 14.44 -34.95 17.54
N GLY A 7 14.17 -34.74 16.25
CA GLY A 7 15.19 -34.78 15.19
C GLY A 7 15.42 -36.17 14.55
N TYR A 8 14.62 -37.15 14.94
CA TYR A 8 14.69 -38.51 14.38
C TYR A 8 13.33 -38.96 13.87
N GLU A 9 13.31 -39.87 12.91
CA GLU A 9 12.09 -40.48 12.41
C GLU A 9 11.48 -41.40 13.48
N PRO A 10 10.16 -41.31 13.76
CA PRO A 10 9.51 -42.20 14.69
C PRO A 10 9.52 -43.63 14.18
N GLN A 11 9.86 -44.59 15.04
CA GLN A 11 9.86 -46.01 14.71
C GLN A 11 8.77 -46.73 15.47
N GLU A 12 8.03 -47.60 14.78
CA GLU A 12 7.05 -48.49 15.37
C GLU A 12 7.57 -49.92 15.32
N ILE A 13 7.54 -50.58 16.51
CA ILE A 13 7.99 -51.94 16.66
C ILE A 13 6.83 -52.76 17.20
N ASP A 14 6.45 -53.75 16.43
CA ASP A 14 5.43 -54.73 16.79
C ASP A 14 6.08 -55.88 17.53
N PHE A 15 5.53 -56.31 18.63
CA PHE A 15 5.97 -57.48 19.38
C PHE A 15 4.77 -58.18 20.02
N GLU A 16 4.84 -59.53 20.10
CA GLU A 16 3.83 -60.34 20.74
C GLU A 16 4.35 -60.87 22.10
N LEU A 17 3.56 -60.65 23.15
CA LEU A 17 3.78 -61.26 24.46
C LEU A 17 2.92 -62.50 24.60
N THR A 18 3.57 -63.64 24.79
CA THR A 18 2.88 -64.92 25.01
C THR A 18 3.10 -65.39 26.44
N LYS A 19 2.12 -66.10 27.03
CA LYS A 19 2.24 -66.64 28.42
C LYS A 19 3.48 -67.51 28.65
N LYS A 20 4.12 -68.03 27.61
CA LYS A 20 5.36 -68.80 27.67
C LYS A 20 6.64 -67.95 27.56
N LYS A 21 6.56 -66.69 27.12
CA LYS A 21 7.66 -65.73 27.06
C LYS A 21 7.13 -64.35 27.48
N PRO A 22 7.11 -64.09 28.80
CA PRO A 22 6.58 -62.85 29.31
C PRO A 22 7.52 -61.65 29.10
N ASP A 23 8.79 -61.91 28.83
CA ASP A 23 9.83 -60.88 28.62
C ASP A 23 10.35 -60.91 27.18
N VAL A 24 10.32 -59.76 26.55
CA VAL A 24 10.91 -59.52 25.20
C VAL A 24 12.02 -58.49 25.37
N LYS A 25 13.25 -58.90 25.08
CA LYS A 25 14.37 -57.96 24.95
C LYS A 25 14.39 -57.46 23.54
N LEU A 26 14.15 -56.17 23.36
CA LEU A 26 14.31 -55.49 22.09
C LEU A 26 15.82 -55.33 21.80
N ALA A 27 16.23 -55.54 20.58
CA ALA A 27 17.58 -55.25 20.11
C ALA A 27 17.80 -53.71 20.09
N ASP A 28 19.06 -53.31 19.88
CA ASP A 28 19.38 -51.89 19.73
C ASP A 28 18.56 -51.27 18.58
N ILE A 29 17.85 -50.18 18.88
CA ILE A 29 17.01 -49.51 17.94
C ILE A 29 17.78 -48.36 17.37
N LEU A 30 18.12 -48.44 16.08
CA LEU A 30 18.81 -47.40 15.36
C LEU A 30 17.77 -46.39 14.83
N MET A 31 17.75 -45.21 15.36
CA MET A 31 16.89 -44.15 14.89
C MET A 31 17.61 -43.39 13.75
N LEU A 32 16.94 -43.22 12.63
CA LEU A 32 17.42 -42.41 11.51
C LEU A 32 17.18 -40.93 11.79
N ALA A 33 18.22 -40.13 11.65
CA ALA A 33 18.06 -38.68 11.78
C ALA A 33 17.08 -38.19 10.69
N ASN A 34 16.04 -37.49 11.14
CA ASN A 34 15.12 -36.83 10.23
C ASN A 34 15.81 -35.59 9.67
N ASN A 35 16.38 -35.73 8.48
CA ASN A 35 16.96 -34.64 7.72
C ASN A 35 15.91 -33.79 6.98
N GLU A 36 14.62 -33.97 7.26
CA GLU A 36 13.70 -32.89 6.94
C GLU A 36 14.14 -31.68 7.77
N MET A 37 15.00 -30.88 7.15
CA MET A 37 15.19 -29.49 7.56
C MET A 37 13.81 -28.98 7.93
N LEU A 38 13.65 -28.55 9.19
CA LEU A 38 12.58 -27.67 9.58
C LEU A 38 12.54 -26.62 8.47
N SER A 39 11.65 -26.77 7.51
CA SER A 39 11.41 -25.73 6.54
C SER A 39 11.14 -24.53 7.42
N GLU A 40 12.07 -23.59 7.36
CA GLU A 40 12.01 -22.31 8.04
C GLU A 40 10.57 -21.86 7.88
N VAL A 41 9.79 -21.91 8.96
CA VAL A 41 8.48 -21.30 8.97
C VAL A 41 8.80 -19.83 8.77
N LYS A 42 8.83 -19.41 7.50
CA LYS A 42 8.80 -18.03 7.12
C LYS A 42 7.46 -17.53 7.65
N ILE A 43 7.46 -17.08 8.89
CA ILE A 43 6.41 -16.23 9.41
C ILE A 43 6.57 -14.95 8.57
N SER A 44 5.92 -14.94 7.41
CA SER A 44 5.68 -13.72 6.70
C SER A 44 4.67 -12.96 7.57
N GLU A 45 5.20 -12.18 8.49
CA GLU A 45 4.44 -11.25 9.29
C GLU A 45 3.79 -10.30 8.28
N GLN A 46 2.52 -10.59 7.93
CA GLN A 46 1.74 -9.66 7.12
C GLN A 46 1.59 -8.42 7.98
N LYS A 47 2.34 -7.39 7.63
CA LYS A 47 2.20 -6.10 8.30
C LYS A 47 0.74 -5.69 8.27
N PRO A 48 0.20 -5.23 9.38
CA PRO A 48 -1.18 -4.77 9.43
C PRO A 48 -1.39 -3.63 8.42
N ILE A 49 -2.59 -3.54 7.86
CA ILE A 49 -2.95 -2.48 6.91
C ILE A 49 -2.77 -1.11 7.55
N TYR A 50 -3.07 -0.99 8.85
CA TYR A 50 -2.91 0.24 9.62
C TYR A 50 -1.99 0.00 10.82
N GLU A 51 -0.97 0.83 10.98
CA GLU A 51 -0.07 0.83 12.13
C GLU A 51 -0.15 2.17 12.85
N ASN A 52 -0.46 2.16 14.14
CA ASN A 52 -0.38 3.33 15.00
C ASN A 52 1.00 3.38 15.65
N LYS A 53 1.78 4.40 15.30
CA LYS A 53 3.06 4.71 15.94
C LYS A 53 2.89 5.95 16.84
N ILE A 54 3.85 6.20 17.72
CA ILE A 54 3.78 7.29 18.69
C ILE A 54 3.65 8.67 18.01
N ASP A 55 4.29 8.84 16.85
CA ASP A 55 4.42 10.11 16.12
C ASP A 55 3.58 10.14 14.83
N LYS A 56 3.09 9.00 14.35
CA LYS A 56 2.41 8.90 13.06
C LYS A 56 1.50 7.68 12.95
N ILE A 57 0.53 7.79 12.07
CA ILE A 57 -0.26 6.65 11.60
C ILE A 57 0.28 6.23 10.23
N VAL A 58 0.51 4.94 10.04
CA VAL A 58 0.99 4.39 8.78
C VAL A 58 -0.13 3.55 8.17
N TYR A 59 -0.52 3.88 6.95
CA TYR A 59 -1.39 3.08 6.11
C TYR A 59 -0.53 2.31 5.10
N ASN A 60 -0.47 1.00 5.22
CA ASN A 60 0.31 0.11 4.36
C ASN A 60 -0.46 -0.22 3.08
N ALA A 61 -0.45 0.67 2.11
CA ALA A 61 -1.19 0.55 0.86
C ALA A 61 -0.80 -0.71 0.06
N GLU A 62 0.45 -1.15 0.18
CA GLU A 62 0.95 -2.36 -0.49
C GLU A 62 0.18 -3.64 -0.08
N HIS A 63 -0.36 -3.67 1.14
CA HIS A 63 -1.12 -4.80 1.68
C HIS A 63 -2.64 -4.66 1.50
N ASP A 64 -3.11 -3.47 1.12
CA ASP A 64 -4.53 -3.17 0.84
C ASP A 64 -4.76 -2.88 -0.65
N MET A 65 -4.04 -3.54 -1.54
CA MET A 65 -4.23 -3.40 -2.98
C MET A 65 -5.54 -4.06 -3.41
N ASN A 66 -6.62 -3.31 -3.35
CA ASN A 66 -7.85 -3.67 -4.03
C ASN A 66 -7.76 -3.25 -5.52
N GLU A 67 -8.31 -4.08 -6.38
CA GLU A 67 -8.45 -3.78 -7.80
C GLU A 67 -9.19 -2.44 -7.99
N GLY A 68 -8.68 -1.59 -8.89
CA GLY A 68 -9.33 -0.33 -9.26
C GLY A 68 -8.70 0.96 -8.73
N LEU A 69 -7.66 0.90 -7.90
CA LEU A 69 -6.90 2.09 -7.53
C LEU A 69 -5.98 2.51 -8.69
N ILE A 70 -6.08 3.76 -9.12
CA ILE A 70 -5.37 4.27 -10.28
C ILE A 70 -4.20 5.15 -9.87
N ASP A 71 -4.43 6.06 -8.94
CA ASP A 71 -3.48 7.09 -8.55
C ASP A 71 -3.42 7.31 -7.04
N ALA A 72 -2.54 8.19 -6.59
CA ALA A 72 -2.36 8.48 -5.18
C ALA A 72 -3.61 9.04 -4.52
N THR A 73 -4.49 9.73 -5.24
CA THR A 73 -5.73 10.26 -4.65
C THR A 73 -6.66 9.14 -4.23
N ASP A 74 -6.72 8.06 -5.02
CA ASP A 74 -7.51 6.87 -4.69
C ASP A 74 -6.94 6.15 -3.45
N VAL A 75 -5.61 6.08 -3.35
CA VAL A 75 -4.92 5.49 -2.17
C VAL A 75 -5.15 6.35 -0.93
N LEU A 76 -5.07 7.68 -1.05
CA LEU A 76 -5.26 8.61 0.06
C LEU A 76 -6.71 8.60 0.60
N ARG A 77 -7.71 8.30 -0.25
CA ARG A 77 -9.11 8.12 0.21
C ARG A 77 -9.28 6.99 1.21
N LYS A 78 -8.42 5.99 1.17
CA LYS A 78 -8.44 4.87 2.11
C LYS A 78 -7.62 5.13 3.37
N ALA A 79 -6.76 6.12 3.34
CA ALA A 79 -5.90 6.44 4.48
C ALA A 79 -6.73 7.10 5.60
N PRO A 80 -6.53 6.72 6.88
CA PRO A 80 -7.28 7.27 7.98
C PRO A 80 -7.02 8.77 8.14
N LEU A 81 -7.99 9.49 8.68
CA LEU A 81 -7.94 10.93 8.94
C LEU A 81 -7.85 11.83 7.69
N LEU A 82 -7.69 11.27 6.50
CA LEU A 82 -7.66 12.02 5.25
C LEU A 82 -9.03 12.00 4.58
N MET A 83 -9.39 13.12 3.98
CA MET A 83 -10.54 13.24 3.11
C MET A 83 -10.08 13.79 1.77
N VAL A 84 -10.51 13.18 0.68
CA VAL A 84 -10.19 13.61 -0.69
C VAL A 84 -11.51 13.89 -1.40
N ASP A 85 -11.68 15.12 -1.84
CA ASP A 85 -12.88 15.53 -2.57
C ASP A 85 -12.88 15.05 -4.03
N LEU A 86 -13.90 15.43 -4.79
CA LEU A 86 -14.04 15.02 -6.19
C LEU A 86 -13.02 15.70 -7.11
N GLU A 87 -12.53 16.84 -6.71
CA GLU A 87 -11.52 17.63 -7.41
C GLU A 87 -10.10 17.09 -7.15
N GLY A 88 -9.95 16.20 -6.16
CA GLY A 88 -8.67 15.61 -5.75
C GLY A 88 -7.94 16.43 -4.67
N GLU A 89 -8.60 17.44 -4.09
CA GLU A 89 -8.04 18.16 -2.95
C GLU A 89 -8.10 17.30 -1.69
N VAL A 90 -7.02 17.32 -0.93
CA VAL A 90 -6.85 16.51 0.28
C VAL A 90 -6.97 17.40 1.51
N SER A 91 -7.73 16.93 2.49
CA SER A 91 -7.79 17.54 3.82
C SER A 91 -7.47 16.53 4.92
N LEU A 92 -6.80 16.98 5.96
CA LEU A 92 -6.48 16.21 7.17
C LEU A 92 -7.31 16.78 8.32
N ARG A 93 -8.21 15.95 8.86
CA ARG A 93 -9.14 16.38 9.92
C ARG A 93 -9.92 17.66 9.56
N GLY A 94 -10.24 17.84 8.29
CA GLY A 94 -10.96 19.02 7.77
C GLY A 94 -10.09 20.23 7.43
N SER A 95 -8.79 20.24 7.72
CA SER A 95 -7.88 21.30 7.31
C SER A 95 -7.17 20.98 6.01
N LYS A 96 -7.08 21.93 5.10
CA LYS A 96 -6.37 21.84 3.82
C LYS A 96 -4.89 22.24 3.93
N ASN A 97 -4.46 22.82 5.06
CA ASN A 97 -3.07 23.25 5.27
C ASN A 97 -2.18 22.06 5.64
N ILE A 98 -1.91 21.20 4.67
CA ILE A 98 -1.14 19.97 4.83
C ILE A 98 0.17 20.10 4.05
N LYS A 99 1.28 19.69 4.68
CA LYS A 99 2.57 19.52 3.99
C LYS A 99 2.68 18.13 3.40
N PHE A 100 2.94 18.06 2.10
CA PHE A 100 3.16 16.78 1.41
C PHE A 100 4.66 16.50 1.26
N LEU A 101 5.04 15.26 1.55
CA LEU A 101 6.39 14.75 1.36
C LEU A 101 6.37 13.50 0.48
N ILE A 102 7.44 13.27 -0.26
CA ILE A 102 7.72 12.00 -0.94
C ILE A 102 8.99 11.42 -0.36
N ASN A 103 8.91 10.23 0.23
CA ASN A 103 10.03 9.55 0.88
C ASN A 103 10.75 10.43 1.92
N GLY A 104 9.99 11.22 2.67
CA GLY A 104 10.48 12.11 3.72
C GLY A 104 11.11 13.41 3.23
N LYS A 105 11.03 13.72 1.93
CA LYS A 105 11.58 14.96 1.35
C LYS A 105 10.46 15.85 0.82
N ALA A 106 10.57 17.14 1.08
CA ALA A 106 9.71 18.12 0.42
C ALA A 106 9.98 18.07 -1.09
N SER A 107 8.91 18.05 -1.87
CA SER A 107 9.00 18.02 -3.32
C SER A 107 8.36 19.27 -3.90
N THR A 108 9.07 19.94 -4.78
CA THR A 108 8.55 21.08 -5.56
C THR A 108 7.38 20.68 -6.45
N PHE A 109 7.17 19.38 -6.62
CA PHE A 109 6.07 18.80 -7.35
C PHE A 109 4.69 19.15 -6.75
N PHE A 110 4.64 19.42 -5.43
CA PHE A 110 3.41 19.78 -4.71
C PHE A 110 3.21 21.28 -4.50
N THR A 111 4.08 22.13 -5.08
CA THR A 111 4.01 23.57 -4.79
C THR A 111 2.95 24.32 -5.57
N SER A 112 2.58 23.87 -6.76
CA SER A 112 1.66 24.59 -7.65
C SER A 112 0.25 24.00 -7.68
N ASP A 113 0.13 22.68 -7.69
CA ASP A 113 -1.15 21.98 -7.76
C ASP A 113 -0.99 20.57 -7.16
N ILE A 114 -1.37 20.44 -5.91
CA ILE A 114 -1.27 19.19 -5.15
C ILE A 114 -2.16 18.11 -5.77
N ALA A 115 -3.39 18.46 -6.18
CA ALA A 115 -4.34 17.50 -6.72
C ALA A 115 -3.83 16.88 -8.02
N THR A 116 -3.34 17.71 -8.95
CA THR A 116 -2.74 17.22 -10.20
C THR A 116 -1.47 16.41 -9.93
N ALA A 117 -0.63 16.85 -9.00
CA ALA A 117 0.58 16.12 -8.63
C ALA A 117 0.26 14.72 -8.08
N LEU A 118 -0.72 14.58 -7.20
CA LEU A 118 -1.16 13.31 -6.65
C LEU A 118 -1.73 12.38 -7.73
N GLN A 119 -2.49 12.89 -8.68
CA GLN A 119 -3.02 12.11 -9.82
C GLN A 119 -1.92 11.57 -10.75
N MET A 120 -0.72 12.17 -10.73
CA MET A 120 0.43 11.70 -11.50
C MET A 120 1.17 10.52 -10.85
N ILE A 121 0.95 10.25 -9.57
CA ILE A 121 1.60 9.14 -8.87
C ILE A 121 0.73 7.90 -8.99
N PRO A 122 1.18 6.84 -9.67
CA PRO A 122 0.41 5.61 -9.79
C PRO A 122 0.21 4.92 -8.44
N ALA A 123 -0.98 4.38 -8.20
CA ALA A 123 -1.30 3.68 -6.96
C ALA A 123 -0.36 2.50 -6.69
N ASP A 124 0.01 1.75 -7.73
CA ASP A 124 0.88 0.57 -7.65
C ASP A 124 2.33 0.90 -7.25
N GLU A 125 2.77 2.15 -7.38
CA GLU A 125 4.08 2.61 -6.91
C GLU A 125 4.09 3.01 -5.44
N ILE A 126 2.92 3.16 -4.80
CA ILE A 126 2.82 3.55 -3.40
C ILE A 126 2.99 2.31 -2.53
N LYS A 127 3.89 2.41 -1.57
CA LYS A 127 4.11 1.40 -0.55
C LYS A 127 3.27 1.65 0.68
N ALA A 128 3.32 2.89 1.19
CA ALA A 128 2.61 3.29 2.39
C ALA A 128 2.36 4.81 2.40
N ILE A 129 1.37 5.23 3.17
CA ILE A 129 1.10 6.63 3.50
C ILE A 129 1.36 6.82 4.99
N GLU A 130 2.22 7.75 5.33
CA GLU A 130 2.47 8.13 6.72
C GLU A 130 1.77 9.47 7.02
N ILE A 131 0.95 9.50 8.04
CA ILE A 131 0.18 10.68 8.47
C ILE A 131 0.72 11.13 9.81
N ILE A 132 1.37 12.27 9.84
CA ILE A 132 2.01 12.86 11.03
C ILE A 132 1.13 14.02 11.47
N THR A 133 0.38 13.84 12.56
CA THR A 133 -0.59 14.83 13.06
C THR A 133 0.01 15.81 14.05
N SER A 134 1.21 15.51 14.54
CA SER A 134 1.95 16.38 15.47
C SER A 134 3.41 16.41 15.03
N PRO A 135 3.73 17.19 13.99
CA PRO A 135 5.11 17.28 13.52
C PRO A 135 6.01 17.86 14.60
N GLY A 136 7.04 17.12 14.98
CA GLY A 136 8.07 17.59 15.91
C GLY A 136 9.04 18.58 15.23
N ALA A 137 10.01 19.07 15.99
CA ALA A 137 11.02 20.04 15.52
C ALA A 137 11.88 19.60 14.32
N LYS A 138 11.77 18.36 13.92
CA LYS A 138 12.42 17.80 12.71
C LYS A 138 11.80 18.32 11.42
N TYR A 139 10.55 18.74 11.47
CA TYR A 139 9.82 19.25 10.32
C TYR A 139 9.67 20.76 10.48
N ASP A 140 10.08 21.52 9.46
CA ASP A 140 9.89 22.97 9.45
C ASP A 140 8.40 23.30 9.64
N GLY A 141 8.11 24.41 10.32
CA GLY A 141 6.77 24.79 10.79
C GLY A 141 5.71 25.07 9.71
N GLU A 142 5.91 24.61 8.50
CA GLU A 142 4.91 24.64 7.43
C GLU A 142 3.99 23.43 7.53
N GLY A 143 2.69 23.65 7.50
CA GLY A 143 1.66 22.60 7.56
C GLY A 143 1.05 22.50 8.96
N ASP A 144 0.23 23.49 9.36
CA ASP A 144 -0.40 23.55 10.68
C ASP A 144 -1.30 22.35 11.00
N ALA A 145 -1.87 21.69 9.97
CA ALA A 145 -2.73 20.55 10.15
C ALA A 145 -1.97 19.21 10.28
N GLY A 146 -0.74 19.16 9.79
CA GLY A 146 0.10 17.98 9.81
C GLY A 146 0.80 17.70 8.47
N ILE A 147 1.44 16.54 8.41
CA ILE A 147 2.25 16.13 7.26
C ILE A 147 1.73 14.80 6.71
N VAL A 148 1.60 14.72 5.40
CA VAL A 148 1.32 13.49 4.66
C VAL A 148 2.55 13.10 3.87
N ASN A 149 3.19 11.99 4.25
CA ASN A 149 4.38 11.49 3.59
C ASN A 149 4.05 10.24 2.77
N ILE A 150 4.19 10.35 1.47
CA ILE A 150 3.96 9.26 0.53
C ILE A 150 5.25 8.45 0.39
N ILE A 151 5.24 7.22 0.86
CA ILE A 151 6.34 6.29 0.72
C ILE A 151 6.14 5.48 -0.55
N THR A 152 7.07 5.61 -1.49
CA THR A 152 7.04 4.88 -2.74
C THR A 152 7.89 3.61 -2.66
N LYS A 153 7.53 2.60 -3.46
CA LYS A 153 8.34 1.39 -3.62
C LYS A 153 9.68 1.76 -4.26
N LYS A 154 10.77 1.43 -3.60
CA LYS A 154 12.10 1.56 -4.21
C LYS A 154 12.24 0.47 -5.26
N LYS A 155 12.08 0.82 -6.52
CA LYS A 155 12.37 -0.11 -7.62
C LYS A 155 13.81 0.08 -8.07
N ILE A 156 14.68 -0.86 -7.71
CA ILE A 156 15.93 -1.06 -8.45
C ILE A 156 15.51 -1.85 -9.70
N ILE A 157 15.38 -1.15 -10.82
CA ILE A 157 15.02 -1.77 -12.08
C ILE A 157 16.32 -1.99 -12.85
N ASP A 158 16.70 -3.25 -13.00
CA ASP A 158 17.73 -3.63 -13.96
C ASP A 158 17.00 -4.13 -15.22
N GLY A 159 16.88 -3.23 -16.21
CA GLY A 159 16.08 -3.50 -17.40
C GLY A 159 15.10 -2.38 -17.75
N TYR A 160 14.01 -2.75 -18.41
CA TYR A 160 12.93 -1.83 -18.75
C TYR A 160 11.60 -2.32 -18.17
N LYS A 161 10.78 -1.38 -17.74
CA LYS A 161 9.41 -1.63 -17.30
C LYS A 161 8.48 -0.63 -17.97
N SER A 162 7.42 -1.14 -18.58
CA SER A 162 6.31 -0.33 -19.09
C SER A 162 5.02 -0.74 -18.40
N THR A 163 4.25 0.22 -17.95
CA THR A 163 2.93 -0.02 -17.35
C THR A 163 1.93 0.92 -18.01
N ILE A 164 0.83 0.37 -18.47
CA ILE A 164 -0.29 1.11 -19.06
C ILE A 164 -1.51 0.82 -18.21
N ASN A 165 -2.07 1.85 -17.59
CA ASN A 165 -3.32 1.74 -16.86
C ASN A 165 -4.39 2.53 -17.61
N THR A 166 -5.54 1.90 -17.83
CA THR A 166 -6.66 2.52 -18.52
C THR A 166 -7.93 2.27 -17.71
N ALA A 167 -8.62 3.33 -17.35
CA ALA A 167 -9.90 3.28 -16.69
C ALA A 167 -10.95 3.99 -17.55
N PHE A 168 -11.97 3.27 -17.92
CA PHE A 168 -13.11 3.78 -18.67
C PHE A 168 -14.29 4.00 -17.73
N GLY A 169 -14.78 5.22 -17.69
CA GLY A 169 -15.95 5.57 -16.91
C GLY A 169 -16.98 6.31 -17.78
N THR A 170 -18.21 6.31 -17.34
CA THR A 170 -19.31 7.01 -18.05
C THR A 170 -19.18 8.52 -18.01
N ARG A 171 -18.36 9.05 -17.12
CA ARG A 171 -18.15 10.50 -16.94
C ARG A 171 -16.74 10.95 -17.25
N VAL A 172 -15.76 10.19 -16.80
CA VAL A 172 -14.34 10.54 -16.91
C VAL A 172 -13.58 9.28 -17.29
N ASN A 173 -12.73 9.42 -18.29
CA ASN A 173 -11.79 8.39 -18.69
C ASN A 173 -10.40 8.83 -18.24
N ARG A 174 -9.62 7.90 -17.73
CA ARG A 174 -8.24 8.12 -17.27
C ARG A 174 -7.33 7.13 -17.95
N GLN A 175 -6.20 7.61 -18.42
CA GLN A 175 -5.15 6.78 -18.99
C GLN A 175 -3.82 7.22 -18.40
N SER A 176 -3.00 6.29 -18.01
CA SER A 176 -1.63 6.56 -17.58
C SER A 176 -0.66 5.57 -18.21
N VAL A 177 0.47 6.08 -18.65
CA VAL A 177 1.57 5.31 -19.20
C VAL A 177 2.82 5.63 -18.39
N ASN A 178 3.46 4.61 -17.85
CA ASN A 178 4.73 4.72 -17.15
C ASN A 178 5.77 3.91 -17.91
N LEU A 179 6.89 4.51 -18.22
CA LEU A 179 8.06 3.86 -18.80
C LEU A 179 9.24 4.09 -17.84
N SER A 180 9.88 3.01 -17.43
CA SER A 180 11.07 3.08 -16.59
C SER A 180 12.16 2.20 -17.18
N ILE A 181 13.34 2.75 -17.33
CA ILE A 181 14.53 2.07 -17.81
C ILE A 181 15.61 2.25 -16.74
N GLY A 182 16.19 1.16 -16.27
CA GLY A 182 17.24 1.19 -15.27
C GLY A 182 18.40 0.30 -15.65
N LYS A 183 19.60 0.72 -15.32
CA LYS A 183 20.81 -0.09 -15.43
C LYS A 183 21.78 0.28 -14.29
N GLY A 184 21.96 -0.63 -13.36
CA GLY A 184 22.82 -0.43 -12.20
C GLY A 184 22.39 0.79 -11.37
N ARG A 185 23.22 1.84 -11.34
CA ARG A 185 23.00 3.07 -10.54
C ARG A 185 22.19 4.14 -11.28
N PHE A 186 21.91 3.96 -12.56
CA PHE A 186 21.21 4.92 -13.38
C PHE A 186 19.80 4.41 -13.71
N GLY A 187 18.84 5.29 -13.57
CA GLY A 187 17.46 5.02 -13.95
C GLY A 187 16.84 6.25 -14.61
N LEU A 188 16.12 6.02 -15.70
CA LEU A 188 15.31 7.02 -16.38
C LEU A 188 13.84 6.55 -16.32
N SER A 189 12.95 7.44 -15.91
CA SER A 189 11.52 7.17 -15.97
C SER A 189 10.78 8.31 -16.65
N ALA A 190 9.84 7.95 -17.52
CA ALA A 190 8.92 8.87 -18.17
C ALA A 190 7.48 8.45 -17.83
N ARG A 191 6.63 9.44 -17.58
CA ARG A 191 5.21 9.24 -17.26
C ARG A 191 4.36 10.16 -18.12
N GLY A 192 3.25 9.63 -18.59
CA GLY A 192 2.22 10.39 -19.24
C GLY A 192 0.87 10.00 -18.65
N ASN A 193 0.03 10.97 -18.39
CA ASN A 193 -1.36 10.73 -18.01
C ASN A 193 -2.29 11.61 -18.86
N ALA A 194 -3.44 11.07 -19.19
CA ALA A 194 -4.50 11.76 -19.86
C ALA A 194 -5.81 11.54 -19.11
N ARG A 195 -6.53 12.62 -18.90
CA ARG A 195 -7.88 12.63 -18.34
C ARG A 195 -8.79 13.38 -19.30
N TYR A 196 -9.83 12.72 -19.74
CA TYR A 196 -10.84 13.37 -20.56
C TYR A 196 -12.24 12.95 -20.13
N GLY A 197 -13.13 13.92 -20.12
CA GLY A 197 -14.52 13.74 -19.78
C GLY A 197 -15.42 14.04 -20.96
N TRP A 198 -16.61 13.47 -20.97
CA TRP A 198 -17.62 13.81 -21.96
C TRP A 198 -18.24 15.17 -21.62
N PRO A 199 -18.34 16.09 -22.61
CA PRO A 199 -18.96 17.38 -22.39
C PRO A 199 -20.43 17.19 -21.96
N ARG A 200 -20.81 17.84 -20.87
CA ARG A 200 -22.19 17.88 -20.43
C ARG A 200 -22.86 19.13 -20.97
N LYS A 201 -24.06 18.95 -21.52
CA LYS A 201 -24.97 20.07 -21.71
C LYS A 201 -25.54 20.46 -20.35
N GLY A 202 -25.03 21.54 -19.77
CA GLY A 202 -25.63 22.15 -18.60
C GLY A 202 -26.73 23.11 -19.04
N PHE A 203 -27.89 23.03 -18.44
CA PHE A 203 -28.93 24.02 -18.58
C PHE A 203 -28.92 24.87 -17.31
N THR A 204 -28.60 26.17 -17.49
CA THR A 204 -28.78 27.13 -16.40
C THR A 204 -30.10 27.85 -16.62
N TYR A 205 -31.06 27.62 -15.74
CA TYR A 205 -32.32 28.34 -15.74
C TYR A 205 -32.20 29.47 -14.71
N SER A 206 -32.19 30.71 -15.17
CA SER A 206 -32.27 31.91 -14.31
C SER A 206 -33.62 32.57 -14.51
N LYS A 207 -34.49 32.56 -13.49
CA LYS A 207 -35.72 33.32 -13.44
C LYS A 207 -35.44 34.63 -12.69
N ARG A 208 -35.53 35.77 -13.40
CA ARG A 208 -35.46 37.10 -12.78
C ARG A 208 -36.87 37.60 -12.59
N GLU A 209 -37.30 37.82 -11.38
CA GLU A 209 -38.55 38.49 -11.04
C GLU A 209 -38.23 39.94 -10.69
N ASP A 210 -38.62 40.86 -11.55
CA ASP A 210 -38.51 42.30 -11.29
C ASP A 210 -39.76 42.72 -10.51
N TRP A 211 -39.61 43.06 -9.26
CA TRP A 211 -40.65 43.68 -8.44
C TRP A 211 -40.77 45.15 -8.87
N LYS A 212 -41.82 45.46 -9.59
CA LYS A 212 -42.21 46.89 -9.79
C LYS A 212 -42.78 47.38 -8.47
N SER A 213 -42.11 48.32 -7.83
CA SER A 213 -42.68 49.12 -6.76
C SER A 213 -43.75 50.02 -7.35
N GLU A 214 -45.02 49.75 -7.09
CA GLU A 214 -46.08 50.73 -7.31
C GLU A 214 -45.91 51.88 -6.30
N SER A 215 -45.65 53.07 -6.81
CA SER A 215 -45.67 54.34 -6.10
C SER A 215 -47.07 54.89 -6.05
#